data_963b3524a967c33ce28a5e9c60c12347
#
_entry.id   963b3524a967c33ce28a5e9c60c12347
#
_cell.length_a   1.000
_cell.length_b   1.000
_cell.length_c   1.000
_cell.angle_alpha   90.00
_cell.angle_beta   90.00
_cell.angle_gamma   90.00
#
_symmetry.space_group_name_H-M   'P 1'
#
loop_
_entity.id
_entity.type
_entity.pdbx_description
1 polymer ?
#
loop_
_entity_poly.entity_id
_entity_poly.type
_entity_poly.pdbx_seq_one_letter_code
_entity_poly.pdbx_strand_id
1 'polypeptide(L)'
;MNPTKKRPCQPGIRRTLRSILTTLLLCLLPVLLQAQSFDILLKGGHLIDPKNGIDQMMDVAIADGKVARVARSIPESDAEQVIDVSGLYVSPGLIDLHTHIFFGTDPYSDQMNSYRSVIPDNFSFRYGITTMVDAGSSGWRNFQLFKDQTIANSRTRIFAMLRITGHGSKGGVYSQNLNDMDPKMAALVARRHPEIVGFKIAHYNGHTWEPIDRLVEAGRLADKPVMIDFGSADPALSLETLFMEKLRPGDIYSHIYGGSPDPNSGREAIIDQNGNVRDFVAAAQERGIIYDVGHGGGSFDFSTAIPAIEQGIQPNTISSDLHMSSLRTLGMQDLNNVMSKMLNIGMSVQEIVQATTWKSAQVIQHEELGHLSEGAIADVWVFGIREGEFGFVDVDRPSVAVRGDRKFDSELTIFGGEVVWDMNGHSNDNWRGE
;
A
#
# COMPACT_ATOMS: atom_id res chain seq x y z
N MET A 1 -30.31 -60.01 77.98
CA MET A 1 -29.88 -59.20 79.14
C MET A 1 -29.40 -57.84 78.59
N ASN A 2 -30.11 -56.85 78.95
CA ASN A 2 -29.78 -55.41 78.71
C ASN A 2 -28.57 -55.04 79.60
N PRO A 3 -27.68 -54.11 79.31
CA PRO A 3 -27.99 -52.73 79.64
C PRO A 3 -27.35 -51.58 78.76
N THR A 4 -28.06 -50.53 78.82
CA THR A 4 -27.78 -49.12 79.10
C THR A 4 -27.06 -48.25 78.06
N LYS A 5 -27.89 -47.31 77.56
CA LYS A 5 -27.57 -46.07 76.82
C LYS A 5 -26.66 -45.17 77.69
N LYS A 6 -25.70 -44.55 77.01
CA LYS A 6 -25.13 -43.25 77.41
C LYS A 6 -25.09 -42.34 76.19
N ARG A 7 -25.74 -41.14 76.34
CA ARG A 7 -25.65 -40.05 75.41
C ARG A 7 -24.34 -39.29 75.55
N PRO A 8 -23.75 -38.79 74.52
CA PRO A 8 -22.70 -37.78 74.63
C PRO A 8 -23.21 -36.39 74.38
N CYS A 9 -22.65 -35.47 75.15
CA CYS A 9 -22.80 -34.03 75.12
C CYS A 9 -22.44 -33.41 73.77
N GLN A 10 -23.18 -32.34 73.35
CA GLN A 10 -22.83 -31.42 72.34
C GLN A 10 -21.71 -30.47 72.79
N PRO A 11 -20.66 -30.20 71.98
CA PRO A 11 -19.80 -29.05 72.20
C PRO A 11 -20.16 -27.90 71.22
N GLY A 12 -20.08 -26.73 71.76
CA GLY A 12 -20.63 -25.45 71.42
C GLY A 12 -20.19 -24.81 70.12
N ILE A 13 -21.14 -23.98 69.74
CA ILE A 13 -21.16 -22.99 68.70
C ILE A 13 -20.13 -21.86 68.93
N ARG A 14 -18.84 -22.10 68.89
CA ARG A 14 -17.85 -21.00 68.99
C ARG A 14 -16.66 -21.09 68.02
N ARG A 15 -16.68 -22.00 67.06
CA ARG A 15 -15.57 -22.16 66.07
C ARG A 15 -15.92 -21.70 64.65
N THR A 16 -17.14 -21.35 64.35
CA THR A 16 -17.56 -21.00 62.99
C THR A 16 -17.43 -19.52 62.60
N LEU A 17 -17.24 -18.59 63.59
CA LEU A 17 -17.09 -17.16 63.25
C LEU A 17 -15.67 -16.71 62.88
N ARG A 18 -14.60 -17.49 63.23
CA ARG A 18 -13.24 -17.12 62.87
C ARG A 18 -12.84 -17.56 61.47
N SER A 19 -13.43 -18.61 60.90
CA SER A 19 -13.16 -19.08 59.55
C SER A 19 -13.81 -18.23 58.45
N ILE A 20 -14.90 -17.58 58.73
CA ILE A 20 -15.59 -16.73 57.72
C ILE A 20 -14.89 -15.37 57.55
N LEU A 21 -14.24 -14.84 58.59
CA LEU A 21 -13.52 -13.57 58.49
C LEU A 21 -12.15 -13.73 57.76
N THR A 22 -11.56 -14.91 57.77
CA THR A 22 -10.27 -15.16 57.10
C THR A 22 -10.47 -15.44 55.59
N THR A 23 -11.64 -15.99 55.22
CA THR A 23 -11.97 -16.23 53.80
C THR A 23 -12.45 -14.95 53.05
N LEU A 24 -13.02 -13.99 53.79
CA LEU A 24 -13.40 -12.69 53.18
C LEU A 24 -12.21 -11.73 53.00
N LEU A 25 -11.10 -11.93 53.71
CA LEU A 25 -9.90 -11.11 53.58
C LEU A 25 -8.95 -11.59 52.43
N LEU A 26 -9.15 -12.81 51.93
CA LEU A 26 -8.39 -13.34 50.79
C LEU A 26 -9.04 -13.02 49.42
N CYS A 27 -10.28 -12.50 49.40
CA CYS A 27 -10.96 -12.09 48.15
C CYS A 27 -10.74 -10.62 47.78
N LEU A 28 -9.99 -9.86 48.58
CA LEU A 28 -9.52 -8.49 48.28
C LEU A 28 -8.03 -8.48 47.89
N LEU A 29 -7.61 -9.46 47.08
CA LEU A 29 -6.43 -9.25 46.24
C LEU A 29 -6.88 -8.15 45.20
N PRO A 30 -6.22 -7.00 45.17
CA PRO A 30 -6.43 -6.09 44.06
C PRO A 30 -6.09 -6.93 42.82
N VAL A 31 -7.03 -7.08 41.92
CA VAL A 31 -6.68 -7.29 40.53
C VAL A 31 -5.79 -6.06 40.22
N LEU A 32 -4.50 -6.21 40.35
CA LEU A 32 -3.55 -5.34 39.72
C LEU A 32 -3.95 -5.46 38.24
N LEU A 33 -4.76 -4.51 37.75
CA LEU A 33 -4.75 -4.20 36.34
C LEU A 33 -3.23 -4.01 36.06
N GLN A 34 -2.59 -5.02 35.49
CA GLN A 34 -1.33 -4.79 34.84
C GLN A 34 -1.64 -3.68 33.84
N ALA A 35 -1.14 -2.49 34.10
CA ALA A 35 -1.11 -1.46 33.09
C ALA A 35 -0.50 -2.15 31.88
N GLN A 36 -1.22 -2.19 30.78
CA GLN A 36 -0.74 -2.82 29.57
C GLN A 36 0.50 -2.03 29.19
N SER A 37 1.68 -2.64 29.35
CA SER A 37 2.94 -2.04 28.88
C SER A 37 2.89 -2.07 27.36
N PHE A 38 3.16 -0.93 26.75
CA PHE A 38 3.29 -0.84 25.29
C PHE A 38 4.76 -1.08 24.94
N ASP A 39 5.00 -1.78 23.83
CA ASP A 39 6.36 -2.02 23.34
C ASP A 39 6.98 -0.70 22.86
N ILE A 40 6.21 0.06 22.07
CA ILE A 40 6.62 1.35 21.48
C ILE A 40 5.50 2.38 21.68
N LEU A 41 5.90 3.59 22.04
CA LEU A 41 5.06 4.79 22.01
C LEU A 41 5.65 5.84 21.07
N LEU A 42 4.95 6.13 19.96
CA LEU A 42 5.22 7.29 19.12
C LEU A 42 4.59 8.52 19.77
N LYS A 43 5.42 9.46 20.21
CA LYS A 43 5.01 10.60 21.04
C LYS A 43 5.00 11.89 20.27
N GLY A 44 3.90 12.64 20.33
CA GLY A 44 3.83 14.03 19.88
C GLY A 44 3.80 14.24 18.37
N GLY A 45 3.48 13.22 17.57
CA GLY A 45 3.40 13.33 16.12
C GLY A 45 2.06 13.87 15.60
N HIS A 46 2.08 14.42 14.39
CA HIS A 46 0.86 14.78 13.67
C HIS A 46 0.34 13.55 12.92
N LEU A 47 -0.67 12.87 13.48
CA LEU A 47 -1.24 11.67 12.90
C LEU A 47 -2.19 12.00 11.76
N ILE A 48 -1.95 11.37 10.59
CA ILE A 48 -2.87 11.35 9.45
C ILE A 48 -3.32 9.90 9.24
N ASP A 49 -4.56 9.60 9.60
CA ASP A 49 -5.19 8.29 9.38
C ASP A 49 -6.54 8.47 8.68
N PRO A 50 -6.57 8.38 7.35
CA PRO A 50 -7.75 8.70 6.55
C PRO A 50 -8.95 7.80 6.83
N LYS A 51 -8.73 6.51 7.14
CA LYS A 51 -9.82 5.59 7.50
C LYS A 51 -10.57 6.06 8.74
N ASN A 52 -9.85 6.56 9.72
CA ASN A 52 -10.41 6.99 10.99
C ASN A 52 -10.75 8.50 11.03
N GLY A 53 -10.53 9.22 9.92
CA GLY A 53 -10.78 10.66 9.83
C GLY A 53 -9.88 11.49 10.76
N ILE A 54 -8.66 11.02 11.03
CA ILE A 54 -7.72 11.68 11.94
C ILE A 54 -6.74 12.50 11.11
N ASP A 55 -6.59 13.78 11.48
CA ASP A 55 -5.59 14.72 10.94
C ASP A 55 -5.27 15.73 12.06
N GLN A 56 -4.53 15.28 13.06
CA GLN A 56 -4.21 16.08 14.27
C GLN A 56 -3.09 15.45 15.09
N MET A 57 -2.60 16.23 16.10
CA MET A 57 -1.61 15.74 17.06
C MET A 57 -2.18 14.59 17.89
N MET A 58 -1.56 13.40 17.79
CA MET A 58 -1.93 12.19 18.51
C MET A 58 -0.69 11.37 18.85
N ASP A 59 -0.76 10.64 19.95
CA ASP A 59 0.19 9.58 20.30
C ASP A 59 -0.32 8.24 19.78
N VAL A 60 0.60 7.37 19.34
CA VAL A 60 0.31 6.03 18.88
C VAL A 60 1.12 5.03 19.69
N ALA A 61 0.44 4.16 20.44
CA ALA A 61 1.08 3.09 21.20
C ALA A 61 0.94 1.75 20.47
N ILE A 62 2.00 0.97 20.49
CA ILE A 62 2.12 -0.33 19.82
C ILE A 62 2.42 -1.39 20.87
N ALA A 63 1.75 -2.55 20.79
CA ALA A 63 2.03 -3.72 21.57
C ALA A 63 1.72 -4.99 20.77
N ASP A 64 2.54 -6.03 20.93
CA ASP A 64 2.35 -7.33 20.26
C ASP A 64 2.18 -7.20 18.73
N GLY A 65 2.93 -6.31 18.10
CA GLY A 65 2.89 -6.08 16.66
C GLY A 65 1.65 -5.35 16.15
N LYS A 66 0.82 -4.79 17.04
CA LYS A 66 -0.45 -4.13 16.72
C LYS A 66 -0.51 -2.72 17.30
N VAL A 67 -1.33 -1.89 16.68
CA VAL A 67 -1.75 -0.61 17.26
C VAL A 67 -2.58 -0.91 18.49
N ALA A 68 -2.04 -0.63 19.67
CA ALA A 68 -2.70 -0.90 20.94
C ALA A 68 -3.61 0.26 21.35
N ARG A 69 -3.18 1.51 21.09
CA ARG A 69 -3.93 2.71 21.47
C ARG A 69 -3.56 3.91 20.59
N VAL A 70 -4.58 4.71 20.27
CA VAL A 70 -4.41 6.02 19.62
C VAL A 70 -5.12 7.05 20.48
N ALA A 71 -4.38 8.03 21.01
CA ALA A 71 -4.96 9.05 21.90
C ALA A 71 -4.20 10.38 21.80
N ARG A 72 -4.83 11.48 22.24
CA ARG A 72 -4.19 12.81 22.27
C ARG A 72 -2.97 12.86 23.21
N SER A 73 -2.95 12.03 24.23
CA SER A 73 -1.82 11.89 25.12
C SER A 73 -1.85 10.52 25.78
N ILE A 74 -0.72 9.82 25.73
CA ILE A 74 -0.45 8.57 26.41
C ILE A 74 0.74 8.79 27.33
N PRO A 75 0.68 8.37 28.61
CA PRO A 75 1.81 8.50 29.52
C PRO A 75 3.04 7.73 29.02
N GLU A 76 4.20 8.35 29.05
CA GLU A 76 5.47 7.71 28.66
C GLU A 76 5.81 6.50 29.54
N SER A 77 5.39 6.56 30.81
CA SER A 77 5.56 5.45 31.77
C SER A 77 4.84 4.16 31.38
N ASP A 78 3.93 4.21 30.43
CA ASP A 78 3.13 3.07 29.99
C ASP A 78 3.82 2.30 28.84
N ALA A 79 5.00 2.76 28.35
CA ALA A 79 5.73 2.17 27.25
C ALA A 79 7.16 1.78 27.66
N GLU A 80 7.67 0.69 27.04
CA GLU A 80 9.04 0.24 27.20
C GLU A 80 10.01 1.16 26.43
N GLN A 81 9.59 1.59 25.24
CA GLN A 81 10.34 2.51 24.40
C GLN A 81 9.45 3.71 23.99
N VAL A 82 9.97 4.91 24.18
CA VAL A 82 9.31 6.16 23.72
C VAL A 82 10.11 6.74 22.57
N ILE A 83 9.49 6.93 21.44
CA ILE A 83 10.08 7.58 20.25
C ILE A 83 9.42 8.94 20.10
N ASP A 84 10.17 9.99 20.35
CA ASP A 84 9.71 11.38 20.14
C ASP A 84 9.68 11.70 18.64
N VAL A 85 8.48 11.84 18.12
CA VAL A 85 8.20 12.21 16.73
C VAL A 85 7.57 13.60 16.61
N SER A 86 7.83 14.46 17.60
CA SER A 86 7.37 15.86 17.63
C SER A 86 7.88 16.62 16.41
N GLY A 87 6.98 17.31 15.72
CA GLY A 87 7.29 18.04 14.49
C GLY A 87 7.29 17.17 13.22
N LEU A 88 7.04 15.87 13.36
CA LEU A 88 6.89 14.93 12.25
C LEU A 88 5.44 14.51 12.08
N TYR A 89 5.15 13.98 10.92
CA TYR A 89 3.89 13.31 10.60
C TYR A 89 3.99 11.83 10.87
N VAL A 90 2.87 11.23 11.28
CA VAL A 90 2.70 9.79 11.46
C VAL A 90 1.54 9.35 10.57
N SER A 91 1.70 8.27 9.83
CA SER A 91 0.63 7.69 9.02
C SER A 91 0.71 6.16 9.04
N PRO A 92 -0.33 5.46 8.53
CA PRO A 92 -0.19 4.06 8.19
C PRO A 92 0.98 3.86 7.21
N GLY A 93 1.60 2.67 7.26
CA GLY A 93 2.63 2.28 6.30
C GLY A 93 2.11 2.34 4.86
N LEU A 94 2.94 2.82 3.95
CA LEU A 94 2.58 3.04 2.55
C LEU A 94 2.38 1.71 1.81
N ILE A 95 1.44 1.72 0.86
CA ILE A 95 1.16 0.63 -0.08
C ILE A 95 1.48 1.13 -1.48
N ASP A 96 2.57 0.64 -2.06
CA ASP A 96 2.89 0.92 -3.47
C ASP A 96 2.16 -0.10 -4.36
N LEU A 97 1.11 0.36 -5.02
CA LEU A 97 0.17 -0.49 -5.77
C LEU A 97 0.73 -0.99 -7.11
N HIS A 98 1.80 -0.39 -7.61
CA HIS A 98 2.36 -0.69 -8.92
C HIS A 98 3.90 -0.74 -8.88
N THR A 99 4.43 -1.97 -8.80
CA THR A 99 5.88 -2.23 -8.80
C THR A 99 6.21 -3.43 -9.68
N HIS A 100 7.49 -3.58 -10.05
CA HIS A 100 8.01 -4.75 -10.77
C HIS A 100 9.15 -5.35 -9.97
N ILE A 101 8.86 -6.43 -9.24
CA ILE A 101 9.73 -6.97 -8.19
C ILE A 101 10.00 -8.47 -8.28
N PHE A 102 9.69 -9.12 -9.39
CA PHE A 102 10.04 -10.52 -9.60
C PHE A 102 11.55 -10.65 -9.88
N PHE A 103 12.32 -10.33 -8.86
CA PHE A 103 13.76 -10.50 -8.83
C PHE A 103 14.08 -11.92 -8.35
N GLY A 104 15.01 -12.60 -8.99
CA GLY A 104 15.30 -13.99 -8.68
C GLY A 104 16.65 -14.46 -9.19
N THR A 105 16.65 -15.50 -10.00
CA THR A 105 17.84 -16.29 -10.31
C THR A 105 18.15 -16.42 -11.79
N ASP A 106 17.48 -15.69 -12.69
CA ASP A 106 17.77 -15.76 -14.13
C ASP A 106 19.16 -15.14 -14.43
N PRO A 107 20.21 -15.94 -14.66
CA PRO A 107 21.56 -15.45 -14.83
C PRO A 107 21.76 -14.70 -16.16
N TYR A 108 20.85 -14.87 -17.11
CA TYR A 108 20.92 -14.21 -18.42
C TYR A 108 20.22 -12.84 -18.46
N SER A 109 19.57 -12.45 -17.34
CA SER A 109 18.82 -11.21 -17.21
C SER A 109 19.17 -10.47 -15.92
N ASP A 110 20.45 -10.44 -15.54
CA ASP A 110 20.93 -9.78 -14.30
C ASP A 110 20.16 -10.25 -13.04
N GLN A 111 19.82 -11.54 -13.00
CA GLN A 111 18.98 -12.16 -11.96
C GLN A 111 17.53 -11.64 -11.90
N MET A 112 17.08 -10.91 -12.89
CA MET A 112 15.67 -10.52 -13.01
C MET A 112 14.87 -11.64 -13.69
N ASN A 113 13.92 -12.22 -12.99
CA ASN A 113 13.04 -13.25 -13.56
C ASN A 113 11.91 -12.67 -14.43
N SER A 114 11.72 -11.36 -14.35
CA SER A 114 10.85 -10.60 -15.21
C SER A 114 11.54 -9.33 -15.70
N TYR A 115 11.02 -8.74 -16.77
CA TYR A 115 11.58 -7.56 -17.39
C TYR A 115 11.74 -6.40 -16.40
N ARG A 116 12.99 -5.95 -16.22
CA ARG A 116 13.33 -4.77 -15.40
C ARG A 116 12.96 -4.84 -13.92
N SER A 117 12.79 -6.02 -13.36
CA SER A 117 12.45 -6.18 -11.93
C SER A 117 13.59 -5.72 -11.01
N VAL A 118 13.23 -5.25 -9.82
CA VAL A 118 14.12 -4.82 -8.75
C VAL A 118 13.94 -5.67 -7.50
N ILE A 119 14.90 -5.62 -6.57
CA ILE A 119 14.80 -6.27 -5.26
C ILE A 119 13.87 -5.43 -4.39
N PRO A 120 12.74 -5.98 -3.88
CA PRO A 120 11.75 -5.20 -3.14
C PRO A 120 12.29 -4.54 -1.86
N ASP A 121 13.04 -5.27 -1.03
CA ASP A 121 13.54 -4.77 0.25
C ASP A 121 14.55 -3.60 0.12
N ASN A 122 15.10 -3.37 -1.07
CA ASN A 122 15.95 -2.21 -1.32
C ASN A 122 15.17 -0.90 -1.47
N PHE A 123 13.86 -0.98 -1.75
CA PHE A 123 13.03 0.16 -2.14
C PHE A 123 11.73 0.27 -1.32
N SER A 124 11.59 -0.50 -0.24
CA SER A 124 10.40 -0.51 0.61
C SER A 124 10.57 0.36 1.86
N PHE A 125 11.11 -0.19 2.92
CA PHE A 125 11.10 0.39 4.26
C PHE A 125 11.77 1.77 4.35
N ARG A 126 12.84 2.01 3.59
CA ARG A 126 13.52 3.31 3.53
C ARG A 126 12.65 4.45 2.99
N TYR A 127 11.53 4.11 2.37
CA TYR A 127 10.57 5.07 1.81
C TYR A 127 9.20 4.99 2.48
N GLY A 128 9.10 4.31 3.64
CA GLY A 128 7.84 4.16 4.36
C GLY A 128 6.91 3.08 3.80
N ILE A 129 7.33 2.36 2.77
CA ILE A 129 6.52 1.33 2.11
C ILE A 129 6.58 0.05 2.93
N THR A 130 5.44 -0.40 3.44
CA THR A 130 5.29 -1.68 4.16
C THR A 130 4.71 -2.78 3.29
N THR A 131 4.04 -2.38 2.20
CA THR A 131 3.40 -3.31 1.26
C THR A 131 3.67 -2.90 -0.17
N MET A 132 4.12 -3.85 -0.99
CA MET A 132 4.30 -3.69 -2.44
C MET A 132 3.37 -4.63 -3.20
N VAL A 133 2.80 -4.13 -4.30
CA VAL A 133 2.03 -4.95 -5.23
C VAL A 133 2.79 -5.08 -6.53
N ASP A 134 3.19 -6.29 -6.87
CA ASP A 134 3.79 -6.58 -8.18
C ASP A 134 2.76 -6.47 -9.29
N ALA A 135 2.99 -5.63 -10.27
CA ALA A 135 2.04 -5.32 -11.32
C ALA A 135 2.26 -6.17 -12.58
N GLY A 136 2.21 -7.49 -12.41
CA GLY A 136 2.20 -8.43 -13.52
C GLY A 136 3.59 -8.88 -14.00
N SER A 137 4.59 -8.83 -13.14
CA SER A 137 5.90 -9.41 -13.45
C SER A 137 5.81 -10.92 -13.62
N SER A 138 4.95 -11.60 -12.85
CA SER A 138 4.62 -13.01 -13.01
C SER A 138 3.29 -13.23 -13.73
N GLY A 139 3.16 -14.37 -14.39
CA GLY A 139 1.93 -14.88 -14.98
C GLY A 139 1.53 -16.24 -14.39
N TRP A 140 0.44 -16.80 -14.87
CA TRP A 140 -0.12 -18.04 -14.31
C TRP A 140 0.79 -19.29 -14.45
N ARG A 141 1.81 -19.27 -15.32
CA ARG A 141 2.79 -20.36 -15.45
C ARG A 141 3.92 -20.28 -14.43
N ASN A 142 4.30 -19.09 -13.99
CA ASN A 142 5.49 -18.90 -13.17
C ASN A 142 5.24 -18.17 -11.84
N PHE A 143 3.97 -18.01 -11.43
CA PHE A 143 3.63 -17.40 -10.15
C PHE A 143 4.24 -18.16 -8.97
N GLN A 144 4.22 -19.50 -8.99
CA GLN A 144 4.83 -20.29 -7.91
C GLN A 144 6.31 -19.97 -7.75
N LEU A 145 7.03 -19.79 -8.87
CA LEU A 145 8.45 -19.39 -8.82
C LEU A 145 8.61 -17.99 -8.20
N PHE A 146 7.74 -17.05 -8.55
CA PHE A 146 7.74 -15.73 -7.91
C PHE A 146 7.49 -15.81 -6.41
N LYS A 147 6.53 -16.62 -6.00
CA LYS A 147 6.24 -16.87 -4.58
C LYS A 147 7.46 -17.42 -3.85
N ASP A 148 8.08 -18.47 -4.37
CA ASP A 148 9.18 -19.17 -3.72
C ASP A 148 10.48 -18.34 -3.68
N GLN A 149 10.76 -17.59 -4.74
CA GLN A 149 12.02 -16.84 -4.86
C GLN A 149 11.97 -15.42 -4.28
N THR A 150 10.85 -14.73 -4.45
CA THR A 150 10.75 -13.33 -4.04
C THR A 150 9.86 -13.14 -2.83
N ILE A 151 8.60 -13.55 -2.90
CA ILE A 151 7.64 -13.29 -1.81
C ILE A 151 8.12 -13.94 -0.50
N ALA A 152 8.52 -15.21 -0.55
CA ALA A 152 8.93 -15.96 0.64
C ALA A 152 10.28 -15.51 1.24
N ASN A 153 11.08 -14.75 0.49
CA ASN A 153 12.41 -14.30 0.92
C ASN A 153 12.50 -12.79 1.16
N SER A 154 11.41 -12.04 0.97
CA SER A 154 11.36 -10.61 1.24
C SER A 154 10.82 -10.34 2.65
N ARG A 155 11.36 -9.32 3.32
CA ARG A 155 10.77 -8.79 4.56
C ARG A 155 9.54 -7.95 4.28
N THR A 156 9.51 -7.26 3.14
CA THR A 156 8.37 -6.48 2.67
C THR A 156 7.16 -7.38 2.44
N ARG A 157 5.96 -6.94 2.84
CA ARG A 157 4.72 -7.62 2.46
C ARG A 157 4.49 -7.44 0.96
N ILE A 158 4.29 -8.56 0.24
CA ILE A 158 4.15 -8.56 -1.22
C ILE A 158 2.83 -9.21 -1.63
N PHE A 159 2.09 -8.49 -2.45
CA PHE A 159 0.96 -9.00 -3.23
C PHE A 159 1.27 -8.91 -4.72
N ALA A 160 0.38 -9.46 -5.55
CA ALA A 160 0.56 -9.46 -6.99
C ALA A 160 -0.75 -9.25 -7.77
N MET A 161 -0.69 -8.42 -8.79
CA MET A 161 -1.61 -8.42 -9.93
C MET A 161 -1.08 -9.43 -10.95
N LEU A 162 -1.69 -10.62 -11.03
CA LEU A 162 -1.21 -11.68 -11.92
C LEU A 162 -1.39 -11.28 -13.38
N ARG A 163 -0.32 -11.35 -14.18
CA ARG A 163 -0.43 -11.05 -15.61
C ARG A 163 -1.29 -12.08 -16.32
N ILE A 164 -2.14 -11.62 -17.24
CA ILE A 164 -3.02 -12.52 -18.02
C ILE A 164 -2.23 -13.46 -18.93
N THR A 165 -1.03 -13.06 -19.40
CA THR A 165 -0.12 -13.94 -20.14
C THR A 165 0.60 -14.88 -19.18
N GLY A 166 0.81 -16.14 -19.59
CA GLY A 166 1.34 -17.18 -18.72
C GLY A 166 2.74 -16.93 -18.18
N HIS A 167 3.61 -16.27 -18.94
CA HIS A 167 5.00 -16.00 -18.57
C HIS A 167 5.23 -14.64 -17.88
N GLY A 168 4.17 -13.89 -17.61
CA GLY A 168 4.31 -12.58 -17.00
C GLY A 168 4.94 -11.54 -17.93
N SER A 169 5.60 -10.54 -17.34
CA SER A 169 6.22 -9.42 -18.08
C SER A 169 7.60 -9.79 -18.63
N LYS A 170 7.66 -10.70 -19.58
CA LYS A 170 8.90 -11.05 -20.30
C LYS A 170 9.19 -10.13 -21.49
N GLY A 171 8.25 -9.23 -21.85
CA GLY A 171 8.37 -8.34 -22.99
C GLY A 171 8.21 -9.02 -24.36
N GLY A 172 8.38 -8.27 -25.44
CA GLY A 172 8.39 -8.77 -26.82
C GLY A 172 7.19 -9.67 -27.16
N VAL A 173 7.47 -10.80 -27.76
CA VAL A 173 6.45 -11.76 -28.23
C VAL A 173 5.54 -12.32 -27.14
N TYR A 174 6.01 -12.39 -25.90
CA TYR A 174 5.20 -12.87 -24.77
C TYR A 174 4.02 -11.96 -24.48
N SER A 175 4.19 -10.65 -24.60
CA SER A 175 3.12 -9.67 -24.38
C SER A 175 2.09 -9.63 -25.51
N GLN A 176 2.41 -10.18 -26.69
CA GLN A 176 1.58 -10.14 -27.90
C GLN A 176 0.83 -11.45 -28.15
N ASN A 177 1.10 -12.51 -27.37
CA ASN A 177 0.53 -13.83 -27.61
C ASN A 177 -0.86 -13.99 -27.01
N LEU A 178 -1.91 -13.75 -27.80
CA LEU A 178 -3.29 -13.95 -27.40
C LEU A 178 -3.59 -15.39 -26.93
N ASN A 179 -2.95 -16.40 -27.52
CA ASN A 179 -3.18 -17.79 -27.14
C ASN A 179 -2.65 -18.14 -25.73
N ASP A 180 -1.76 -17.32 -25.17
CA ASP A 180 -1.25 -17.48 -23.80
C ASP A 180 -2.02 -16.63 -22.77
N MET A 181 -3.00 -15.85 -23.21
CA MET A 181 -3.90 -15.07 -22.35
C MET A 181 -5.12 -15.93 -21.98
N ASP A 182 -4.97 -16.78 -20.97
CA ASP A 182 -6.01 -17.74 -20.55
C ASP A 182 -6.70 -17.28 -19.25
N PRO A 183 -7.94 -16.75 -19.32
CA PRO A 183 -8.66 -16.23 -18.15
C PRO A 183 -8.98 -17.31 -17.13
N LYS A 184 -9.24 -18.56 -17.59
CA LYS A 184 -9.59 -19.67 -16.71
C LYS A 184 -8.39 -20.16 -15.92
N MET A 185 -7.22 -20.27 -16.58
CA MET A 185 -5.97 -20.63 -15.92
C MET A 185 -5.52 -19.53 -14.96
N ALA A 186 -5.56 -18.26 -15.36
CA ALA A 186 -5.22 -17.13 -14.49
C ALA A 186 -6.13 -17.12 -13.24
N ALA A 187 -7.46 -17.24 -13.40
CA ALA A 187 -8.39 -17.29 -12.29
C ALA A 187 -8.19 -18.53 -11.39
N LEU A 188 -7.83 -19.69 -11.96
CA LEU A 188 -7.54 -20.90 -11.20
C LEU A 188 -6.32 -20.70 -10.30
N VAL A 189 -5.26 -20.11 -10.82
CA VAL A 189 -4.04 -19.80 -10.05
C VAL A 189 -4.35 -18.77 -8.97
N ALA A 190 -5.07 -17.69 -9.28
CA ALA A 190 -5.43 -16.66 -8.33
C ALA A 190 -6.26 -17.21 -7.14
N ARG A 191 -7.17 -18.16 -7.37
CA ARG A 191 -7.93 -18.78 -6.28
C ARG A 191 -7.10 -19.68 -5.35
N ARG A 192 -5.92 -20.12 -5.79
CA ARG A 192 -5.01 -20.97 -5.00
C ARG A 192 -3.97 -20.18 -4.21
N HIS A 193 -3.78 -18.92 -4.54
CA HIS A 193 -2.73 -18.08 -3.98
C HIS A 193 -3.35 -16.78 -3.47
N PRO A 194 -3.52 -16.63 -2.14
CA PRO A 194 -4.10 -15.42 -1.54
C PRO A 194 -3.28 -14.16 -1.79
N GLU A 195 -2.00 -14.32 -2.11
CA GLU A 195 -1.13 -13.20 -2.47
C GLU A 195 -1.51 -12.54 -3.80
N ILE A 196 -2.32 -13.21 -4.64
CA ILE A 196 -2.82 -12.63 -5.88
C ILE A 196 -4.09 -11.83 -5.58
N VAL A 197 -3.97 -10.50 -5.70
CA VAL A 197 -5.03 -9.54 -5.39
C VAL A 197 -5.76 -9.01 -6.62
N GLY A 198 -5.32 -9.35 -7.82
CA GLY A 198 -5.94 -8.92 -9.07
C GLY A 198 -5.22 -9.47 -10.29
N PHE A 199 -5.56 -8.90 -11.46
CA PHE A 199 -4.93 -9.27 -12.72
C PHE A 199 -4.40 -8.05 -13.46
N LYS A 200 -3.38 -8.24 -14.29
CA LYS A 200 -2.71 -7.17 -15.05
C LYS A 200 -2.63 -7.50 -16.53
N ILE A 201 -2.81 -6.48 -17.36
CA ILE A 201 -2.32 -6.46 -18.73
C ILE A 201 -1.49 -5.22 -18.98
N ALA A 202 -0.45 -5.34 -19.79
CA ALA A 202 0.39 -4.24 -20.23
C ALA A 202 1.03 -4.53 -21.58
N HIS A 203 1.39 -3.47 -22.32
CA HIS A 203 2.23 -3.50 -23.52
C HIS A 203 1.71 -4.40 -24.67
N TYR A 204 0.40 -4.60 -24.80
CA TYR A 204 -0.18 -5.21 -25.98
C TYR A 204 -0.39 -4.13 -27.07
N ASN A 205 0.12 -4.38 -28.25
CA ASN A 205 0.15 -3.38 -29.34
C ASN A 205 -0.86 -3.67 -30.44
N GLY A 206 -1.59 -4.79 -30.36
CA GLY A 206 -2.62 -5.12 -31.37
C GLY A 206 -3.88 -4.27 -31.23
N HIS A 207 -4.49 -3.93 -32.35
CA HIS A 207 -5.73 -3.14 -32.40
C HIS A 207 -6.96 -4.03 -32.23
N THR A 208 -7.14 -4.62 -31.04
CA THR A 208 -8.29 -5.46 -30.65
C THR A 208 -8.57 -5.40 -29.16
N TRP A 209 -9.82 -5.50 -28.77
CA TRP A 209 -10.27 -5.55 -27.38
C TRP A 209 -10.11 -6.93 -26.71
N GLU A 210 -9.77 -7.97 -27.47
CA GLU A 210 -9.71 -9.34 -26.99
C GLU A 210 -8.85 -9.53 -25.71
N PRO A 211 -7.64 -8.92 -25.58
CA PRO A 211 -6.86 -9.05 -24.36
C PRO A 211 -7.54 -8.44 -23.13
N ILE A 212 -8.24 -7.32 -23.32
CA ILE A 212 -8.98 -6.64 -22.24
C ILE A 212 -10.19 -7.49 -21.83
N ASP A 213 -10.94 -8.01 -22.80
CA ASP A 213 -12.11 -8.85 -22.53
C ASP A 213 -11.70 -10.13 -21.76
N ARG A 214 -10.58 -10.76 -22.13
CA ARG A 214 -10.00 -11.91 -21.42
C ARG A 214 -9.53 -11.55 -20.02
N LEU A 215 -8.91 -10.41 -19.84
CA LEU A 215 -8.48 -9.93 -18.51
C LEU A 215 -9.68 -9.71 -17.59
N VAL A 216 -10.71 -9.01 -18.06
CA VAL A 216 -11.95 -8.76 -17.31
C VAL A 216 -12.68 -10.06 -17.00
N GLU A 217 -12.66 -11.05 -17.93
CA GLU A 217 -13.18 -12.38 -17.65
C GLU A 217 -12.43 -13.06 -16.50
N ALA A 218 -11.09 -13.00 -16.48
CA ALA A 218 -10.30 -13.54 -15.35
C ALA A 218 -10.69 -12.87 -14.02
N GLY A 219 -10.85 -11.54 -14.03
CA GLY A 219 -11.32 -10.80 -12.88
C GLY A 219 -12.68 -11.22 -12.37
N ARG A 220 -13.65 -11.43 -13.28
CA ARG A 220 -14.99 -11.94 -12.94
C ARG A 220 -14.94 -13.35 -12.37
N LEU A 221 -14.14 -14.24 -12.96
CA LEU A 221 -14.01 -15.62 -12.52
C LEU A 221 -13.39 -15.73 -11.12
N ALA A 222 -12.53 -14.82 -10.71
CA ALA A 222 -11.84 -14.86 -9.42
C ALA A 222 -12.38 -13.85 -8.39
N ASP A 223 -13.36 -13.03 -8.76
CA ASP A 223 -13.90 -11.93 -7.96
C ASP A 223 -12.80 -10.95 -7.49
N LYS A 224 -11.98 -10.52 -8.47
CA LYS A 224 -10.84 -9.62 -8.22
C LYS A 224 -10.81 -8.47 -9.22
N PRO A 225 -10.23 -7.31 -8.86
CA PRO A 225 -10.03 -6.21 -9.78
C PRO A 225 -9.04 -6.57 -10.89
N VAL A 226 -9.08 -5.80 -11.96
CA VAL A 226 -8.04 -5.85 -12.99
C VAL A 226 -7.36 -4.50 -13.11
N MET A 227 -6.08 -4.51 -13.46
CA MET A 227 -5.28 -3.32 -13.71
C MET A 227 -4.89 -3.29 -15.19
N ILE A 228 -5.20 -2.18 -15.83
CA ILE A 228 -4.87 -1.93 -17.22
C ILE A 228 -3.75 -0.90 -17.31
N ASP A 229 -2.66 -1.30 -17.94
CA ASP A 229 -1.68 -0.42 -18.53
C ASP A 229 -1.92 -0.47 -20.03
N PHE A 230 -2.56 0.57 -20.56
CA PHE A 230 -3.06 0.58 -21.92
C PHE A 230 -1.90 0.80 -22.89
N GLY A 231 -1.61 -0.22 -23.70
CA GLY A 231 -0.52 -0.21 -24.66
C GLY A 231 -0.71 0.75 -25.83
N SER A 232 0.30 0.83 -26.66
CA SER A 232 0.28 1.63 -27.89
C SER A 232 -0.26 0.79 -29.06
N ALA A 233 -1.56 0.84 -29.30
CA ALA A 233 -2.14 0.36 -30.56
C ALA A 233 -2.07 1.46 -31.63
N ASP A 234 -1.92 1.09 -32.89
CA ASP A 234 -1.95 2.03 -34.00
C ASP A 234 -3.02 1.58 -35.02
N PRO A 235 -4.12 2.36 -35.18
CA PRO A 235 -4.50 3.54 -34.38
C PRO A 235 -4.76 3.19 -32.89
N ALA A 236 -4.77 4.22 -32.00
CA ALA A 236 -5.10 4.03 -30.60
C ALA A 236 -6.50 3.42 -30.43
N LEU A 237 -6.65 2.55 -29.42
CA LEU A 237 -7.97 2.14 -28.96
C LEU A 237 -8.57 3.23 -28.07
N SER A 238 -9.88 3.47 -28.21
CA SER A 238 -10.58 4.55 -27.53
C SER A 238 -10.56 4.40 -26.00
N LEU A 239 -10.07 5.41 -25.28
CA LEU A 239 -10.17 5.45 -23.81
C LEU A 239 -11.62 5.51 -23.33
N GLU A 240 -12.51 6.21 -24.07
CA GLU A 240 -13.93 6.25 -23.73
C GLU A 240 -14.54 4.86 -23.75
N THR A 241 -14.31 4.07 -24.80
CA THR A 241 -14.75 2.67 -24.88
C THR A 241 -14.16 1.84 -23.74
N LEU A 242 -12.86 2.01 -23.43
CA LEU A 242 -12.23 1.31 -22.32
C LEU A 242 -12.94 1.62 -21.00
N PHE A 243 -13.12 2.89 -20.67
CA PHE A 243 -13.63 3.34 -19.39
C PHE A 243 -15.13 3.10 -19.21
N MET A 244 -15.91 3.29 -20.28
CA MET A 244 -17.38 3.26 -20.20
C MET A 244 -17.96 1.88 -20.50
N GLU A 245 -17.30 1.05 -21.32
CA GLU A 245 -17.87 -0.22 -21.78
C GLU A 245 -17.09 -1.45 -21.31
N LYS A 246 -15.74 -1.36 -21.18
CA LYS A 246 -14.90 -2.53 -20.91
C LYS A 246 -14.62 -2.72 -19.44
N LEU A 247 -14.24 -1.67 -18.71
CA LEU A 247 -13.89 -1.76 -17.30
C LEU A 247 -15.13 -1.81 -16.40
N ARG A 248 -14.98 -2.49 -15.26
CA ARG A 248 -16.00 -2.59 -14.20
C ARG A 248 -15.70 -1.62 -13.08
N PRO A 249 -16.68 -1.21 -12.27
CA PRO A 249 -16.41 -0.55 -11.00
C PRO A 249 -15.38 -1.34 -10.17
N GLY A 250 -14.34 -0.65 -9.67
CA GLY A 250 -13.22 -1.25 -8.96
C GLY A 250 -12.05 -1.68 -9.83
N ASP A 251 -12.19 -1.73 -11.16
CA ASP A 251 -11.07 -1.95 -12.06
C ASP A 251 -10.17 -0.71 -12.14
N ILE A 252 -8.89 -0.92 -12.35
CA ILE A 252 -7.83 0.08 -12.22
C ILE A 252 -7.30 0.45 -13.60
N TYR A 253 -7.29 1.74 -13.91
CA TYR A 253 -6.53 2.29 -15.02
C TYR A 253 -5.27 2.95 -14.47
N SER A 254 -4.12 2.31 -14.68
CA SER A 254 -2.83 2.85 -14.27
C SER A 254 -2.25 3.77 -15.33
N HIS A 255 -1.33 4.64 -14.91
CA HIS A 255 -0.75 5.69 -15.76
C HIS A 255 -1.77 6.74 -16.22
N ILE A 256 -2.65 7.14 -15.30
CA ILE A 256 -3.75 8.07 -15.64
C ILE A 256 -3.26 9.38 -16.29
N TYR A 257 -2.07 9.84 -15.93
CA TYR A 257 -1.47 11.07 -16.46
C TYR A 257 -0.48 10.83 -17.61
N GLY A 258 -0.45 9.60 -18.15
CA GLY A 258 0.31 9.28 -19.35
C GLY A 258 -0.50 9.45 -20.64
N GLY A 259 0.12 9.14 -21.78
CA GLY A 259 -0.48 9.25 -23.09
C GLY A 259 -0.25 10.62 -23.73
N SER A 260 -0.84 10.82 -24.89
CA SER A 260 -0.69 12.07 -25.64
C SER A 260 -2.07 12.63 -26.02
N PRO A 261 -2.27 13.93 -25.93
CA PRO A 261 -3.48 14.58 -26.48
C PRO A 261 -3.53 14.56 -28.01
N ASP A 262 -2.42 14.21 -28.69
CA ASP A 262 -2.41 14.03 -30.14
C ASP A 262 -3.22 12.78 -30.53
N PRO A 263 -4.30 12.91 -31.31
CA PRO A 263 -5.15 11.80 -31.74
C PRO A 263 -4.40 10.77 -32.62
N ASN A 264 -3.25 11.12 -33.16
CA ASN A 264 -2.41 10.20 -33.95
C ASN A 264 -1.39 9.44 -33.10
N SER A 265 -1.37 9.68 -31.78
CA SER A 265 -0.52 8.91 -30.88
C SER A 265 -1.11 7.51 -30.68
N GLY A 266 -0.26 6.52 -30.42
CA GLY A 266 -0.69 5.16 -30.12
C GLY A 266 -1.39 4.99 -28.76
N ARG A 267 -1.50 6.07 -27.98
CA ARG A 267 -2.14 6.09 -26.64
C ARG A 267 -2.77 7.45 -26.38
N GLU A 268 -4.09 7.45 -26.19
CA GLU A 268 -4.83 8.67 -25.85
C GLU A 268 -4.52 9.14 -24.43
N ALA A 269 -4.44 10.48 -24.24
CA ALA A 269 -4.47 11.10 -22.91
C ALA A 269 -5.92 11.36 -22.45
N ILE A 270 -6.11 11.54 -21.16
CA ILE A 270 -7.39 11.93 -20.55
C ILE A 270 -7.77 13.40 -20.85
N ILE A 271 -6.86 14.18 -21.39
CA ILE A 271 -7.10 15.55 -21.84
C ILE A 271 -7.08 15.64 -23.37
N ASP A 272 -7.75 16.65 -23.90
CA ASP A 272 -7.70 17.00 -25.31
C ASP A 272 -6.47 17.88 -25.65
N GLN A 273 -6.33 18.26 -26.91
CA GLN A 273 -5.25 19.15 -27.41
C GLN A 273 -5.27 20.56 -26.81
N ASN A 274 -6.40 21.00 -26.26
CA ASN A 274 -6.55 22.28 -25.60
C ASN A 274 -6.28 22.20 -24.08
N GLY A 275 -5.99 21.03 -23.56
CA GLY A 275 -5.78 20.78 -22.12
C GLY A 275 -7.08 20.58 -21.34
N ASN A 276 -8.23 20.44 -22.00
CA ASN A 276 -9.49 20.15 -21.31
C ASN A 276 -9.59 18.65 -21.02
N VAL A 277 -10.05 18.32 -19.83
CA VAL A 277 -10.40 16.93 -19.47
C VAL A 277 -11.55 16.48 -20.37
N ARG A 278 -11.44 15.26 -20.93
CA ARG A 278 -12.48 14.69 -21.78
C ARG A 278 -13.72 14.35 -20.95
N ASP A 279 -14.92 14.61 -21.47
CA ASP A 279 -16.19 14.52 -20.73
C ASP A 279 -16.43 13.18 -20.05
N PHE A 280 -16.01 12.06 -20.64
CA PHE A 280 -16.21 10.74 -20.08
C PHE A 280 -15.33 10.43 -18.86
N VAL A 281 -14.26 11.20 -18.61
CA VAL A 281 -13.26 10.89 -17.56
C VAL A 281 -13.87 11.03 -16.16
N ALA A 282 -14.56 12.13 -15.89
CA ALA A 282 -15.25 12.32 -14.61
C ALA A 282 -16.36 11.28 -14.39
N ALA A 283 -17.18 11.03 -15.44
CA ALA A 283 -18.23 10.02 -15.38
C ALA A 283 -17.71 8.60 -15.13
N ALA A 284 -16.54 8.25 -15.67
CA ALA A 284 -15.91 6.96 -15.43
C ALA A 284 -15.42 6.83 -13.98
N GLN A 285 -14.84 7.88 -13.40
CA GLN A 285 -14.42 7.90 -12.01
C GLN A 285 -15.64 7.80 -11.06
N GLU A 286 -16.72 8.53 -11.33
CA GLU A 286 -18.00 8.43 -10.60
C GLU A 286 -18.61 7.03 -10.69
N ARG A 287 -18.46 6.36 -11.84
CA ARG A 287 -18.87 4.97 -12.04
C ARG A 287 -18.05 3.97 -11.21
N GLY A 288 -16.92 4.40 -10.63
CA GLY A 288 -16.06 3.60 -9.77
C GLY A 288 -14.82 3.04 -10.46
N ILE A 289 -14.42 3.54 -11.63
CA ILE A 289 -13.11 3.23 -12.20
C ILE A 289 -12.04 3.88 -11.34
N ILE A 290 -11.03 3.10 -10.96
CA ILE A 290 -9.92 3.55 -10.12
C ILE A 290 -8.82 4.12 -11.00
N TYR A 291 -8.47 5.37 -10.78
CA TYR A 291 -7.37 6.04 -11.45
C TYR A 291 -6.11 5.94 -10.60
N ASP A 292 -5.06 5.33 -11.15
CA ASP A 292 -3.77 5.15 -10.51
C ASP A 292 -2.68 5.93 -11.24
N VAL A 293 -1.80 6.59 -10.48
CA VAL A 293 -0.70 7.38 -11.06
C VAL A 293 0.24 6.49 -11.87
N GLY A 294 0.75 5.40 -11.26
CA GLY A 294 1.67 4.49 -11.94
C GLY A 294 2.80 5.24 -12.64
N HIS A 295 3.57 6.04 -11.92
CA HIS A 295 4.46 7.06 -12.50
C HIS A 295 5.43 6.53 -13.55
N GLY A 296 6.16 5.44 -13.21
CA GLY A 296 7.09 4.75 -14.11
C GLY A 296 8.22 5.60 -14.68
N GLY A 297 8.84 5.03 -15.70
CA GLY A 297 9.95 5.67 -16.43
C GLY A 297 9.52 6.35 -17.73
N GLY A 298 8.24 6.59 -17.97
CA GLY A 298 7.74 7.14 -19.23
C GLY A 298 6.21 7.22 -19.29
N SER A 299 5.53 7.22 -18.14
CA SER A 299 4.08 7.12 -18.09
C SER A 299 3.42 8.25 -17.28
N PHE A 300 4.18 9.29 -16.97
CA PHE A 300 3.71 10.47 -16.27
C PHE A 300 4.15 11.73 -17.01
N ASP A 301 3.21 12.63 -17.26
CA ASP A 301 3.42 13.88 -17.96
C ASP A 301 2.77 15.04 -17.18
N PHE A 302 3.56 16.04 -16.78
CA PHE A 302 3.05 17.22 -16.10
C PHE A 302 2.06 18.02 -16.96
N SER A 303 2.21 17.97 -18.29
CA SER A 303 1.28 18.66 -19.21
C SER A 303 -0.11 18.00 -19.24
N THR A 304 -0.23 16.76 -18.75
CA THR A 304 -1.50 16.08 -18.54
C THR A 304 -1.96 16.18 -17.08
N ALA A 305 -1.03 15.96 -16.12
CA ALA A 305 -1.38 15.89 -14.70
C ALA A 305 -1.88 17.24 -14.15
N ILE A 306 -1.19 18.34 -14.46
CA ILE A 306 -1.53 19.66 -13.92
C ILE A 306 -2.94 20.09 -14.37
N PRO A 307 -3.27 20.15 -15.68
CA PRO A 307 -4.62 20.56 -16.10
C PRO A 307 -5.69 19.57 -15.66
N ALA A 308 -5.40 18.29 -15.53
CA ALA A 308 -6.36 17.31 -15.01
C ALA A 308 -6.71 17.55 -13.54
N ILE A 309 -5.71 17.79 -12.69
CA ILE A 309 -5.91 18.07 -11.26
C ILE A 309 -6.61 19.43 -11.08
N GLU A 310 -6.23 20.47 -11.83
CA GLU A 310 -6.88 21.77 -11.79
C GLU A 310 -8.36 21.70 -12.18
N GLN A 311 -8.74 20.74 -13.02
CA GLN A 311 -10.13 20.48 -13.43
C GLN A 311 -10.82 19.43 -12.55
N GLY A 312 -10.21 19.02 -11.42
CA GLY A 312 -10.82 18.17 -10.41
C GLY A 312 -10.63 16.65 -10.62
N ILE A 313 -9.82 16.23 -11.60
CA ILE A 313 -9.49 14.80 -11.80
C ILE A 313 -8.24 14.46 -11.01
N GLN A 314 -8.46 14.09 -9.75
CA GLN A 314 -7.42 13.54 -8.87
C GLN A 314 -7.33 12.02 -9.00
N PRO A 315 -6.14 11.42 -8.81
CA PRO A 315 -5.99 9.98 -8.80
C PRO A 315 -6.59 9.38 -7.52
N ASN A 316 -7.15 8.18 -7.63
CA ASN A 316 -7.62 7.43 -6.46
C ASN A 316 -6.44 6.81 -5.69
N THR A 317 -5.39 6.38 -6.42
CA THR A 317 -4.18 5.80 -5.86
C THR A 317 -2.94 6.42 -6.48
N ILE A 318 -1.87 6.51 -5.68
CA ILE A 318 -0.57 6.97 -6.12
C ILE A 318 0.40 5.81 -5.98
N SER A 319 1.00 5.41 -7.09
CA SER A 319 1.97 4.32 -7.15
C SER A 319 3.18 4.70 -8.00
N SER A 320 4.27 3.99 -7.82
CA SER A 320 5.55 4.38 -8.41
C SER A 320 5.80 3.80 -9.80
N ASP A 321 5.23 2.65 -10.14
CA ASP A 321 5.67 1.80 -11.25
C ASP A 321 7.20 1.58 -11.21
N LEU A 322 7.65 1.19 -10.01
CA LEU A 322 9.07 1.00 -9.74
C LEU A 322 9.63 -0.18 -10.53
N HIS A 323 10.63 0.11 -11.33
CA HIS A 323 11.38 -0.88 -12.09
C HIS A 323 12.80 -0.35 -12.43
N MET A 324 13.70 -1.19 -12.91
CA MET A 324 15.09 -0.81 -13.19
C MET A 324 15.23 0.40 -14.12
N SER A 325 14.32 0.58 -15.07
CA SER A 325 14.40 1.73 -15.98
C SER A 325 13.96 3.02 -15.33
N SER A 326 12.96 2.99 -14.46
CA SER A 326 12.53 4.19 -13.72
C SER A 326 13.63 4.72 -12.82
N LEU A 327 14.43 3.83 -12.22
CA LEU A 327 15.61 4.19 -11.42
C LEU A 327 16.76 4.81 -12.23
N ARG A 328 16.76 4.64 -13.54
CA ARG A 328 17.82 5.17 -14.44
C ARG A 328 17.41 6.47 -15.12
N THR A 329 16.21 6.94 -14.90
CA THR A 329 15.71 8.19 -15.46
C THR A 329 15.94 9.36 -14.51
N LEU A 330 15.96 10.58 -15.04
CA LEU A 330 16.21 11.77 -14.22
C LEU A 330 15.05 12.17 -13.34
N GLY A 331 13.85 11.72 -13.63
CA GLY A 331 12.63 12.29 -13.07
C GLY A 331 11.89 11.46 -12.03
N MET A 332 12.34 10.23 -11.73
CA MET A 332 11.68 9.37 -10.75
C MET A 332 12.72 8.53 -10.02
N GLN A 333 12.61 8.44 -8.71
CA GLN A 333 13.53 7.64 -7.89
C GLN A 333 12.80 6.64 -7.01
N ASP A 334 11.66 7.04 -6.45
CA ASP A 334 10.90 6.31 -5.44
C ASP A 334 9.48 6.86 -5.31
N LEU A 335 8.66 6.21 -4.48
CA LEU A 335 7.30 6.64 -4.20
C LEU A 335 7.25 8.03 -3.56
N ASN A 336 8.18 8.38 -2.66
CA ASN A 336 8.20 9.69 -2.00
C ASN A 336 8.45 10.83 -3.00
N ASN A 337 9.25 10.57 -4.03
CA ASN A 337 9.43 11.53 -5.13
C ASN A 337 8.12 11.72 -5.92
N VAL A 338 7.39 10.63 -6.22
CA VAL A 338 6.08 10.70 -6.87
C VAL A 338 5.07 11.46 -6.02
N MET A 339 4.98 11.14 -4.71
CA MET A 339 4.14 11.85 -3.75
C MET A 339 4.48 13.35 -3.68
N SER A 340 5.78 13.68 -3.71
CA SER A 340 6.25 15.07 -3.71
C SER A 340 5.85 15.83 -4.98
N LYS A 341 5.81 15.17 -6.13
CA LYS A 341 5.26 15.76 -7.37
C LYS A 341 3.78 16.09 -7.20
N MET A 342 2.98 15.13 -6.70
CA MET A 342 1.55 15.34 -6.47
C MET A 342 1.28 16.49 -5.49
N LEU A 343 2.10 16.61 -4.43
CA LEU A 343 2.02 17.71 -3.46
C LEU A 343 2.24 19.07 -4.12
N ASN A 344 3.20 19.18 -5.03
CA ASN A 344 3.57 20.45 -5.68
C ASN A 344 2.71 20.80 -6.92
N ILE A 345 1.82 19.90 -7.32
CA ILE A 345 0.84 20.17 -8.39
C ILE A 345 -0.61 20.26 -7.88
N GLY A 346 -0.80 20.34 -6.54
CA GLY A 346 -2.07 20.75 -5.94
C GLY A 346 -2.77 19.76 -5.03
N MET A 347 -2.26 18.53 -4.84
CA MET A 347 -2.83 17.61 -3.85
C MET A 347 -2.37 17.96 -2.44
N SER A 348 -3.24 17.80 -1.46
CA SER A 348 -2.90 17.95 -0.03
C SER A 348 -2.16 16.72 0.49
N VAL A 349 -1.45 16.89 1.63
CA VAL A 349 -0.78 15.77 2.33
C VAL A 349 -1.78 14.67 2.70
N GLN A 350 -2.96 15.04 3.17
CA GLN A 350 -4.01 14.10 3.56
C GLN A 350 -4.51 13.28 2.37
N GLU A 351 -4.78 13.91 1.22
CA GLU A 351 -5.20 13.21 -0.01
C GLU A 351 -4.11 12.23 -0.50
N ILE A 352 -2.84 12.66 -0.45
CA ILE A 352 -1.71 11.81 -0.86
C ILE A 352 -1.56 10.61 0.08
N VAL A 353 -1.62 10.81 1.40
CA VAL A 353 -1.60 9.72 2.39
C VAL A 353 -2.78 8.79 2.18
N GLN A 354 -3.99 9.31 1.94
CA GLN A 354 -5.16 8.48 1.63
C GLN A 354 -4.94 7.62 0.39
N ALA A 355 -4.40 8.19 -0.68
CA ALA A 355 -4.16 7.51 -1.95
C ALA A 355 -3.05 6.44 -1.88
N THR A 356 -2.13 6.57 -0.92
CA THR A 356 -1.01 5.63 -0.73
C THR A 356 -1.18 4.68 0.46
N THR A 357 -2.29 4.77 1.20
CA THR A 357 -2.58 3.91 2.35
C THR A 357 -3.98 3.28 2.24
N TRP A 358 -4.99 3.90 2.84
CA TRP A 358 -6.34 3.33 2.95
C TRP A 358 -6.99 3.03 1.59
N LYS A 359 -6.88 3.95 0.63
CA LYS A 359 -7.47 3.73 -0.70
C LYS A 359 -6.79 2.58 -1.44
N SER A 360 -5.45 2.48 -1.36
CA SER A 360 -4.71 1.37 -1.93
C SER A 360 -5.09 0.03 -1.28
N ALA A 361 -5.28 -0.01 0.06
CA ALA A 361 -5.74 -1.20 0.77
C ALA A 361 -7.13 -1.65 0.30
N GLN A 362 -8.07 -0.72 0.14
CA GLN A 362 -9.40 -1.00 -0.40
C GLN A 362 -9.35 -1.58 -1.81
N VAL A 363 -8.52 -1.00 -2.69
CA VAL A 363 -8.39 -1.43 -4.09
C VAL A 363 -7.89 -2.87 -4.21
N ILE A 364 -6.98 -3.29 -3.33
CA ILE A 364 -6.48 -4.67 -3.30
C ILE A 364 -7.32 -5.61 -2.41
N GLN A 365 -8.46 -5.14 -1.85
CA GLN A 365 -9.35 -5.90 -0.97
C GLN A 365 -8.67 -6.42 0.31
N HIS A 366 -7.71 -5.64 0.87
CA HIS A 366 -6.99 -5.92 2.11
C HIS A 366 -7.21 -4.78 3.11
N GLU A 367 -8.47 -4.61 3.53
CA GLU A 367 -8.90 -3.51 4.42
C GLU A 367 -8.39 -3.64 5.86
N GLU A 368 -7.68 -4.70 6.20
CA GLU A 368 -6.92 -4.84 7.44
C GLU A 368 -5.60 -4.04 7.43
N LEU A 369 -5.22 -3.49 6.25
CA LEU A 369 -4.03 -2.66 6.03
C LEU A 369 -4.39 -1.18 5.82
N GLY A 370 -3.38 -0.32 5.78
CA GLY A 370 -3.51 1.09 5.40
C GLY A 370 -4.25 1.96 6.42
N HIS A 371 -4.29 1.56 7.70
CA HIS A 371 -4.90 2.32 8.78
C HIS A 371 -4.27 1.98 10.15
N LEU A 372 -4.46 2.87 11.14
CA LEU A 372 -3.97 2.73 12.50
C LEU A 372 -5.11 2.59 13.53
N SER A 373 -6.21 1.94 13.18
CA SER A 373 -7.25 1.59 14.16
C SER A 373 -6.67 0.68 15.25
N GLU A 374 -7.11 0.83 16.49
CA GLU A 374 -6.73 -0.08 17.57
C GLU A 374 -7.03 -1.54 17.20
N GLY A 375 -6.04 -2.42 17.37
CA GLY A 375 -6.04 -3.83 16.95
C GLY A 375 -5.54 -4.08 15.53
N ALA A 376 -5.31 -3.07 14.71
CA ALA A 376 -4.70 -3.21 13.38
C ALA A 376 -3.23 -3.60 13.48
N ILE A 377 -2.68 -4.16 12.40
CA ILE A 377 -1.24 -4.39 12.28
C ILE A 377 -0.51 -3.06 12.42
N ALA A 378 0.55 -3.02 13.22
CA ALA A 378 1.34 -1.80 13.43
C ALA A 378 2.36 -1.60 12.30
N ASP A 379 1.83 -1.27 11.13
CA ASP A 379 2.60 -0.77 9.99
C ASP A 379 2.50 0.76 10.00
N VAL A 380 3.62 1.44 10.28
CA VAL A 380 3.64 2.90 10.48
C VAL A 380 4.73 3.54 9.66
N TRP A 381 4.42 4.67 9.06
CA TRP A 381 5.39 5.56 8.43
C TRP A 381 5.44 6.89 9.18
N VAL A 382 6.64 7.29 9.59
CA VAL A 382 6.92 8.61 10.16
C VAL A 382 7.73 9.39 9.13
N PHE A 383 7.32 10.64 8.87
CA PHE A 383 7.92 11.46 7.83
C PHE A 383 7.91 12.94 8.15
N GLY A 384 8.83 13.66 7.51
CA GLY A 384 8.85 15.10 7.47
C GLY A 384 8.38 15.64 6.13
N ILE A 385 7.87 16.87 6.13
CA ILE A 385 7.72 17.67 4.92
C ILE A 385 8.84 18.70 4.91
N ARG A 386 9.85 18.46 4.08
CA ARG A 386 10.97 19.38 3.95
C ARG A 386 10.61 20.54 3.04
N GLU A 387 10.78 21.75 3.54
CA GLU A 387 10.66 23.00 2.77
C GLU A 387 11.99 23.35 2.10
N GLY A 388 11.92 23.95 0.90
CA GLY A 388 13.10 24.35 0.14
C GLY A 388 12.78 24.65 -1.32
N GLU A 389 13.82 24.78 -2.15
CA GLU A 389 13.66 24.87 -3.59
C GLU A 389 13.97 23.52 -4.23
N PHE A 390 12.97 22.91 -4.86
CA PHE A 390 13.10 21.61 -5.53
C PHE A 390 12.69 21.74 -7.00
N GLY A 391 13.37 20.94 -7.86
CA GLY A 391 12.99 20.75 -9.24
C GLY A 391 12.47 19.33 -9.45
N PHE A 392 11.25 19.20 -9.96
CA PHE A 392 10.65 17.92 -10.32
C PHE A 392 10.60 17.81 -11.83
N VAL A 393 11.33 16.84 -12.38
CA VAL A 393 11.49 16.69 -13.82
C VAL A 393 10.48 15.68 -14.34
N ASP A 394 9.93 15.98 -15.52
CA ASP A 394 9.15 15.03 -16.29
C ASP A 394 10.08 13.93 -16.86
N VAL A 395 9.62 12.69 -16.83
CA VAL A 395 10.46 11.56 -17.23
C VAL A 395 10.65 11.47 -18.73
N ASP A 396 9.56 11.66 -19.47
CA ASP A 396 9.59 11.61 -20.95
C ASP A 396 10.12 12.90 -21.57
N ARG A 397 10.01 14.01 -20.84
CA ARG A 397 10.46 15.34 -21.27
C ARG A 397 11.31 15.98 -20.19
N PRO A 398 12.59 15.55 -20.04
CA PRO A 398 13.46 16.08 -18.99
C PRO A 398 13.67 17.60 -19.04
N SER A 399 13.31 18.24 -20.15
CA SER A 399 13.29 19.70 -20.30
C SER A 399 12.09 20.37 -19.62
N VAL A 400 11.05 19.62 -19.25
CA VAL A 400 9.91 20.11 -18.47
C VAL A 400 10.22 19.84 -17.01
N ALA A 401 10.36 20.91 -16.23
CA ALA A 401 10.55 20.82 -14.80
C ALA A 401 9.49 21.69 -14.11
N VAL A 402 8.88 21.12 -13.08
CA VAL A 402 8.02 21.84 -12.16
C VAL A 402 8.86 22.26 -10.95
N ARG A 403 8.82 23.54 -10.61
CA ARG A 403 9.45 24.06 -9.39
C ARG A 403 8.48 23.79 -8.24
N GLY A 404 8.99 23.20 -7.17
CA GLY A 404 8.26 22.96 -5.94
C GLY A 404 8.99 23.50 -4.73
N ASP A 405 8.27 23.67 -3.65
CA ASP A 405 8.77 24.19 -2.37
C ASP A 405 8.74 23.16 -1.24
N ARG A 406 8.13 21.98 -1.46
CA ARG A 406 7.95 20.95 -0.44
C ARG A 406 8.26 19.57 -0.97
N LYS A 407 8.79 18.72 -0.08
CA LYS A 407 9.09 17.33 -0.44
C LYS A 407 8.90 16.41 0.76
N PHE A 408 8.39 15.21 0.54
CA PHE A 408 8.33 14.14 1.54
C PHE A 408 9.72 13.57 1.80
N ASP A 409 10.09 13.44 3.07
CA ASP A 409 11.30 12.75 3.53
C ASP A 409 10.90 11.71 4.58
N SER A 410 11.26 10.43 4.36
CA SER A 410 11.04 9.37 5.34
C SER A 410 11.99 9.49 6.50
N GLU A 411 11.49 9.35 7.72
CA GLU A 411 12.28 9.43 8.96
C GLU A 411 12.36 8.06 9.64
N LEU A 412 11.22 7.37 9.79
CA LEU A 412 11.15 6.07 10.45
C LEU A 412 10.04 5.21 9.85
N THR A 413 10.28 3.90 9.79
CA THR A 413 9.28 2.92 9.36
C THR A 413 9.18 1.80 10.38
N ILE A 414 7.95 1.50 10.80
CA ILE A 414 7.61 0.36 11.63
C ILE A 414 6.83 -0.63 10.78
N PHE A 415 7.18 -1.89 10.86
CA PHE A 415 6.52 -2.99 10.15
C PHE A 415 6.17 -4.10 11.12
N GLY A 416 4.88 -4.39 11.28
CA GLY A 416 4.41 -5.39 12.23
C GLY A 416 4.82 -5.10 13.67
N GLY A 417 4.97 -3.82 14.06
CA GLY A 417 5.37 -3.39 15.38
C GLY A 417 6.89 -3.29 15.61
N GLU A 418 7.71 -3.65 14.63
CA GLU A 418 9.17 -3.54 14.74
C GLU A 418 9.70 -2.36 13.95
N VAL A 419 10.63 -1.59 14.50
CA VAL A 419 11.36 -0.55 13.76
C VAL A 419 12.26 -1.23 12.73
N VAL A 420 11.96 -1.03 11.44
CA VAL A 420 12.69 -1.66 10.32
C VAL A 420 13.55 -0.68 9.53
N TRP A 421 13.32 0.60 9.70
CA TRP A 421 14.09 1.69 9.13
C TRP A 421 14.04 2.92 10.05
N ASP A 422 15.21 3.51 10.32
CA ASP A 422 15.34 4.72 11.11
C ASP A 422 16.47 5.58 10.50
N MET A 423 16.10 6.65 9.82
CA MET A 423 17.04 7.48 9.07
C MET A 423 17.99 8.25 10.00
N ASN A 424 17.46 8.78 11.09
CA ASN A 424 18.17 9.72 11.96
C ASN A 424 18.38 9.19 13.39
N GLY A 425 18.06 7.93 13.65
CA GLY A 425 18.28 7.30 14.96
C GLY A 425 17.22 7.69 16.00
N HIS A 426 16.01 8.10 15.60
CA HIS A 426 14.93 8.50 16.50
C HIS A 426 14.55 7.40 17.51
N SER A 427 14.73 6.14 17.13
CA SER A 427 14.46 4.98 18.00
C SER A 427 15.62 4.65 18.93
N ASN A 428 16.72 5.42 18.89
CA ASN A 428 17.88 5.18 19.76
C ASN A 428 17.85 6.19 20.94
N ASP A 429 17.80 5.67 22.16
CA ASP A 429 17.74 6.47 23.40
C ASP A 429 18.88 7.47 23.54
N ASN A 430 20.02 7.22 22.90
CA ASN A 430 21.23 8.06 22.98
C ASN A 430 21.45 8.97 21.77
N TRP A 431 20.54 9.04 20.80
CA TRP A 431 20.76 9.80 19.57
C TRP A 431 20.90 11.32 19.80
N ARG A 432 20.33 11.86 20.89
CA ARG A 432 20.44 13.27 21.30
C ARG A 432 21.68 13.56 22.17
N GLY A 433 22.48 12.56 22.52
CA GLY A 433 23.71 12.75 23.30
C GLY A 433 23.47 13.09 24.76
N GLU A 434 22.39 12.60 25.37
CA GLU A 434 22.13 12.68 26.81
C GLU A 434 22.82 11.56 27.59
#